data_4cbf8197a94c15c76e7b24ccf565f2e1
#
_entry.id   4cbf8197a94c15c76e7b24ccf565f2e1
#
_cell.length_a   1.000
_cell.length_b   1.000
_cell.length_c   1.000
_cell.angle_alpha   90.00
_cell.angle_beta   90.00
_cell.angle_gamma   90.00
#
_symmetry.space_group_name_H-M   'P 1'
#
loop_
_entity.id
_entity.type
_entity.pdbx_description
1 polymer ?
#
loop_
_entity_poly.entity_id
_entity_poly.type
_entity_poly.pdbx_seq_one_letter_code
_entity_poly.pdbx_strand_id
1 'polypeptide(L)'
;VSDGWSTGNANEDTSETRGWLVGHFIDPSQGVRSSKDVEVKWANHPLGDKRAEWTSDDQRTTLVMLVSGKFRVDVTGGSSTMSKQGDYVMWGPGIDHSWEAIEESVVLTVRWPSAT
;
A
#
# COMPACT_ATOMS: atom_id res chain seq x y z
N VAL A 1 7.79 13.45 17.52
CA VAL A 1 8.58 12.63 16.60
C VAL A 1 10.04 13.05 16.55
N SER A 2 10.48 13.74 17.58
CA SER A 2 11.82 14.29 17.64
C SER A 2 12.89 13.29 18.11
N ASP A 3 12.48 12.17 18.69
CA ASP A 3 13.39 11.27 19.40
C ASP A 3 13.67 9.98 18.66
N GLY A 4 13.46 9.94 17.37
CA GLY A 4 13.77 8.78 16.55
C GLY A 4 12.72 7.69 16.55
N TRP A 5 11.53 7.98 17.06
CA TRP A 5 10.40 7.05 17.05
C TRP A 5 9.08 7.79 16.89
N SER A 6 8.06 7.08 16.47
CA SER A 6 6.74 7.65 16.25
C SER A 6 5.67 6.61 16.58
N THR A 7 4.52 7.09 17.05
CA THR A 7 3.39 6.22 17.35
C THR A 7 2.10 6.95 16.96
N GLY A 8 1.05 6.19 16.66
CA GLY A 8 -0.22 6.79 16.27
C GLY A 8 -1.18 5.74 15.76
N ASN A 9 -2.15 6.20 14.98
CA ASN A 9 -3.17 5.35 14.37
C ASN A 9 -3.20 5.62 12.87
N ALA A 10 -3.07 4.59 12.07
CA ALA A 10 -2.98 4.74 10.61
C ALA A 10 -4.24 5.36 10.00
N ASN A 11 -5.42 5.06 10.51
CA ASN A 11 -6.65 5.66 9.98
C ASN A 11 -6.71 7.17 10.22
N GLU A 12 -6.18 7.62 11.35
CA GLU A 12 -6.19 9.05 11.71
C GLU A 12 -5.02 9.77 11.04
N ASP A 13 -3.83 9.18 11.11
CA ASP A 13 -2.60 9.86 10.68
C ASP A 13 -2.41 9.92 9.17
N THR A 14 -3.19 9.15 8.42
CA THR A 14 -3.10 9.13 6.96
C THR A 14 -4.33 9.72 6.26
N SER A 15 -5.23 10.34 7.00
CA SER A 15 -6.48 10.87 6.43
C SER A 15 -6.23 11.95 5.37
N GLU A 16 -5.15 12.73 5.51
CA GLU A 16 -4.80 13.78 4.56
C GLU A 16 -3.75 13.34 3.53
N THR A 17 -3.24 12.13 3.64
CA THR A 17 -2.21 11.59 2.75
C THR A 17 -2.71 10.39 1.94
N ARG A 18 -4.02 10.23 1.82
CA ARG A 18 -4.65 9.15 1.05
C ARG A 18 -4.17 7.76 1.46
N GLY A 19 -3.94 7.57 2.75
CA GLY A 19 -3.48 6.30 3.31
C GLY A 19 -1.97 6.17 3.46
N TRP A 20 -1.19 7.09 2.92
CA TRP A 20 0.27 6.98 3.00
C TRP A 20 0.78 7.34 4.39
N LEU A 21 1.41 6.36 5.05
CA LEU A 21 1.95 6.50 6.40
C LEU A 21 3.46 6.80 6.39
N VAL A 22 4.19 6.17 5.48
CA VAL A 22 5.64 6.29 5.37
C VAL A 22 5.98 6.52 3.89
N GLY A 23 6.97 7.35 3.62
CA GLY A 23 7.48 7.54 2.27
C GLY A 23 8.25 8.84 2.12
N HIS A 24 8.85 9.03 0.93
CA HIS A 24 9.64 10.24 0.63
C HIS A 24 8.77 11.49 0.53
N PHE A 25 7.47 11.33 0.31
CA PHE A 25 6.48 12.40 0.18
C PHE A 25 5.91 12.86 1.53
N ILE A 26 6.29 12.21 2.62
CA ILE A 26 5.91 12.62 3.98
C ILE A 26 6.82 13.76 4.42
N ASP A 27 6.23 14.80 5.00
CA ASP A 27 6.98 15.97 5.47
C ASP A 27 8.06 15.52 6.46
N PRO A 28 9.32 15.98 6.27
CA PRO A 28 10.41 15.65 7.18
C PRO A 28 10.15 15.97 8.65
N SER A 29 9.25 16.91 8.94
CA SER A 29 8.85 17.20 10.33
C SER A 29 8.18 16.03 11.03
N GLN A 30 7.72 15.03 10.28
CA GLN A 30 7.13 13.82 10.82
C GLN A 30 8.17 12.78 11.25
N GLY A 31 9.46 13.10 11.13
CA GLY A 31 10.53 12.23 11.60
C GLY A 31 10.65 10.93 10.82
N VAL A 32 10.64 9.80 11.52
CA VAL A 32 10.89 8.49 10.91
C VAL A 32 9.86 8.08 9.85
N ARG A 33 8.71 8.72 9.79
CA ARG A 33 7.74 8.47 8.73
C ARG A 33 8.21 9.00 7.36
N SER A 34 9.11 9.96 7.35
CA SER A 34 9.73 10.48 6.11
C SER A 34 10.90 9.59 5.75
N SER A 35 10.81 8.85 4.66
CA SER A 35 11.82 7.88 4.26
C SER A 35 11.93 7.77 2.74
N LYS A 36 13.15 7.66 2.24
CA LYS A 36 13.40 7.36 0.84
C LYS A 36 13.51 5.85 0.59
N ASP A 37 13.64 5.06 1.64
CA ASP A 37 13.93 3.63 1.54
C ASP A 37 12.68 2.79 1.33
N VAL A 38 11.56 3.22 1.90
CA VAL A 38 10.33 2.45 1.89
C VAL A 38 9.12 3.38 1.90
N GLU A 39 8.02 2.91 1.33
CA GLU A 39 6.74 3.59 1.48
C GLU A 39 5.69 2.59 1.95
N VAL A 40 4.81 3.03 2.84
CA VAL A 40 3.78 2.20 3.47
C VAL A 40 2.44 2.91 3.37
N LYS A 41 1.44 2.19 2.87
CA LYS A 41 0.08 2.71 2.72
C LYS A 41 -0.90 1.85 3.51
N TRP A 42 -1.76 2.50 4.25
CA TRP A 42 -2.90 1.88 4.92
C TRP A 42 -4.15 2.31 4.18
N ALA A 43 -4.83 1.37 3.52
CA ALA A 43 -5.94 1.71 2.65
C ALA A 43 -7.24 1.03 3.08
N ASN A 44 -8.30 1.83 3.19
CA ASN A 44 -9.66 1.36 3.39
C ASN A 44 -10.37 1.46 2.04
N HIS A 45 -10.85 0.33 1.53
CA HIS A 45 -11.52 0.25 0.24
C HIS A 45 -12.97 -0.16 0.41
N PRO A 46 -13.94 0.64 -0.04
CA PRO A 46 -15.32 0.17 -0.08
C PRO A 46 -15.50 -0.95 -1.09
N LEU A 47 -16.57 -1.72 -0.93
CA LEU A 47 -16.97 -2.75 -1.88
C LEU A 47 -16.99 -2.16 -3.29
N GLY A 48 -16.35 -2.83 -4.22
CA GLY A 48 -16.33 -2.44 -5.63
C GLY A 48 -15.29 -1.41 -6.02
N ASP A 49 -14.55 -0.87 -5.04
CA ASP A 49 -13.45 0.05 -5.34
C ASP A 49 -12.40 -0.65 -6.19
N LYS A 50 -11.90 0.02 -7.21
CA LYS A 50 -10.94 -0.59 -8.14
C LYS A 50 -10.12 0.47 -8.85
N ARG A 51 -8.98 0.05 -9.40
CA ARG A 51 -8.22 0.91 -10.28
C ARG A 51 -8.90 0.95 -11.66
N ALA A 52 -9.05 2.15 -12.19
CA ALA A 52 -9.62 2.34 -13.52
C ALA A 52 -8.67 1.82 -14.61
N GLU A 53 -7.37 1.92 -14.37
CA GLU A 53 -6.34 1.51 -15.33
C GLU A 53 -5.26 0.73 -14.61
N TRP A 54 -4.55 -0.13 -15.35
CA TRP A 54 -3.41 -0.86 -14.84
C TRP A 54 -2.25 0.11 -14.58
N THR A 55 -1.53 -0.13 -13.49
CA THR A 55 -0.26 0.55 -13.23
C THR A 55 0.83 -0.18 -14.00
N SER A 56 1.61 0.56 -14.78
CA SER A 56 2.71 0.00 -15.56
C SER A 56 4.01 0.74 -15.28
N ASP A 57 5.12 0.10 -15.64
CA ASP A 57 6.47 0.65 -15.53
C ASP A 57 6.89 1.05 -14.11
N ASP A 58 6.25 0.50 -13.09
CA ASP A 58 6.65 0.71 -11.70
C ASP A 58 7.88 -0.14 -11.41
N GLN A 59 8.97 0.49 -11.04
CA GLN A 59 10.25 -0.17 -10.80
C GLN A 59 10.46 -0.56 -9.33
N ARG A 60 9.44 -0.40 -8.51
CA ARG A 60 9.50 -0.80 -7.10
C ARG A 60 9.08 -2.24 -6.90
N THR A 61 9.61 -2.85 -5.85
CA THR A 61 9.05 -4.11 -5.34
C THR A 61 7.89 -3.76 -4.43
N THR A 62 6.79 -4.48 -4.55
CA THR A 62 5.54 -4.17 -3.84
C THR A 62 5.02 -5.41 -3.13
N LEU A 63 4.64 -5.22 -1.87
CA LEU A 63 3.92 -6.19 -1.07
C LEU A 63 2.55 -5.63 -0.74
N VAL A 64 1.50 -6.38 -1.04
CA VAL A 64 0.12 -6.05 -0.65
C VAL A 64 -0.37 -7.14 0.28
N MET A 65 -0.86 -6.77 1.46
CA MET A 65 -1.29 -7.72 2.48
C MET A 65 -2.69 -7.38 2.96
N LEU A 66 -3.54 -8.38 3.06
CA LEU A 66 -4.91 -8.22 3.51
C LEU A 66 -4.97 -8.14 5.04
N VAL A 67 -5.58 -7.07 5.55
CA VAL A 67 -5.90 -6.93 6.97
C VAL A 67 -7.31 -7.47 7.22
N SER A 68 -8.28 -7.08 6.37
CA SER A 68 -9.65 -7.58 6.47
C SER A 68 -10.36 -7.45 5.12
N GLY A 69 -11.40 -8.26 4.93
CA GLY A 69 -12.23 -8.19 3.74
C GLY A 69 -11.83 -9.21 2.67
N LYS A 70 -12.03 -8.84 1.40
CA LYS A 70 -11.70 -9.67 0.26
C LYS A 70 -11.25 -8.79 -0.89
N PHE A 71 -10.03 -8.99 -1.36
CA PHE A 71 -9.37 -8.08 -2.26
C PHE A 71 -8.61 -8.86 -3.34
N ARG A 72 -8.90 -8.56 -4.61
CA ARG A 72 -8.22 -9.21 -5.72
C ARG A 72 -7.11 -8.33 -6.26
N VAL A 73 -5.96 -8.93 -6.51
CA VAL A 73 -4.84 -8.28 -7.17
C VAL A 73 -4.58 -8.99 -8.48
N ASP A 74 -4.52 -8.22 -9.56
CA ASP A 74 -4.21 -8.71 -10.90
C ASP A 74 -2.80 -8.27 -11.25
N VAL A 75 -1.99 -9.20 -11.73
CA VAL A 75 -0.63 -8.90 -12.20
C VAL A 75 -0.45 -9.50 -13.58
N THR A 76 0.58 -9.06 -14.30
CA THR A 76 0.93 -9.67 -15.56
C THR A 76 1.13 -11.18 -15.36
N GLY A 77 0.31 -11.97 -16.02
CA GLY A 77 0.42 -13.43 -15.96
C GLY A 77 -0.46 -14.10 -14.93
N GLY A 78 -1.21 -13.35 -14.12
CA GLY A 78 -2.07 -14.00 -13.13
C GLY A 78 -2.91 -13.07 -12.31
N SER A 79 -3.67 -13.69 -11.40
CA SER A 79 -4.59 -12.98 -10.51
C SER A 79 -4.68 -13.77 -9.20
N SER A 80 -4.80 -13.05 -8.10
CA SER A 80 -4.96 -13.67 -6.79
C SER A 80 -6.00 -12.92 -5.98
N THR A 81 -6.93 -13.66 -5.37
CA THR A 81 -7.92 -13.10 -4.47
C THR A 81 -7.52 -13.42 -3.03
N MET A 82 -7.24 -12.37 -2.28
CA MET A 82 -6.91 -12.49 -0.87
C MET A 82 -8.21 -12.48 -0.07
N SER A 83 -8.41 -13.46 0.79
CA SER A 83 -9.65 -13.62 1.55
C SER A 83 -9.46 -13.85 3.05
N LYS A 84 -8.24 -14.11 3.49
CA LYS A 84 -7.92 -14.32 4.91
C LYS A 84 -6.92 -13.27 5.36
N GLN A 85 -7.05 -12.82 6.60
CA GLN A 85 -6.08 -11.91 7.19
C GLN A 85 -4.67 -12.48 7.03
N GLY A 86 -3.76 -11.67 6.51
CA GLY A 86 -2.38 -12.07 6.28
C GLY A 86 -2.11 -12.64 4.88
N ASP A 87 -3.13 -12.89 4.08
CA ASP A 87 -2.90 -13.24 2.66
C ASP A 87 -2.17 -12.08 1.99
N TYR A 88 -1.24 -12.39 1.10
CA TYR A 88 -0.47 -11.35 0.42
C TYR A 88 -0.23 -11.69 -1.05
N VAL A 89 0.05 -10.63 -1.80
CA VAL A 89 0.57 -10.72 -3.16
C VAL A 89 1.79 -9.82 -3.22
N MET A 90 2.85 -10.28 -3.86
CA MET A 90 4.10 -9.53 -3.94
C MET A 90 4.63 -9.60 -5.37
N TRP A 91 5.13 -8.48 -5.87
CA TRP A 91 5.73 -8.45 -7.21
C TRP A 91 6.94 -7.54 -7.26
N GLY A 92 7.84 -7.87 -8.20
CA GLY A 92 9.06 -7.12 -8.44
C GLY A 92 8.90 -6.00 -9.44
N PRO A 93 10.01 -5.31 -9.74
CA PRO A 93 10.02 -4.20 -10.69
C PRO A 93 9.49 -4.60 -12.07
N GLY A 94 8.75 -3.69 -12.69
CA GLY A 94 8.29 -3.84 -14.07
C GLY A 94 7.05 -4.69 -14.27
N ILE A 95 6.46 -5.20 -13.20
CA ILE A 95 5.24 -6.00 -13.29
C ILE A 95 4.03 -5.07 -13.30
N ASP A 96 3.24 -5.14 -14.35
CA ASP A 96 2.00 -4.37 -14.44
C ASP A 96 0.97 -4.96 -13.50
N HIS A 97 0.16 -4.11 -12.88
CA HIS A 97 -0.79 -4.58 -11.87
C HIS A 97 -2.04 -3.70 -11.78
N SER A 98 -3.08 -4.29 -11.24
CA SER A 98 -4.34 -3.63 -10.94
C SER A 98 -4.99 -4.34 -9.75
N TRP A 99 -6.14 -3.86 -9.29
CA TRP A 99 -6.81 -4.46 -8.15
C TRP A 99 -8.28 -4.06 -8.09
N GLU A 100 -9.05 -4.88 -7.35
CA GLU A 100 -10.45 -4.59 -7.06
C GLU A 100 -10.82 -5.12 -5.69
N ALA A 101 -11.53 -4.31 -4.89
CA ALA A 101 -12.09 -4.73 -3.61
C ALA A 101 -13.38 -5.50 -3.87
N ILE A 102 -13.32 -6.82 -3.67
CA ILE A 102 -14.48 -7.71 -3.87
C ILE A 102 -15.49 -7.53 -2.74
N GLU A 103 -15.01 -7.20 -1.55
CA GLU A 103 -15.80 -6.78 -0.39
C GLU A 103 -15.12 -5.55 0.19
N GLU A 104 -15.78 -4.88 1.13
CA GLU A 104 -15.11 -3.82 1.89
C GLU A 104 -13.83 -4.37 2.50
N SER A 105 -12.71 -3.72 2.28
CA SER A 105 -11.40 -4.27 2.62
C SER A 105 -10.48 -3.23 3.25
N VAL A 106 -9.59 -3.72 4.11
CA VAL A 106 -8.46 -2.96 4.61
C VAL A 106 -7.19 -3.67 4.15
N VAL A 107 -6.32 -2.93 3.49
CA VAL A 107 -5.13 -3.47 2.84
C VAL A 107 -3.92 -2.64 3.23
N LEU A 108 -2.82 -3.33 3.58
CA LEU A 108 -1.52 -2.73 3.84
C LEU A 108 -0.65 -2.92 2.61
N THR A 109 -0.07 -1.83 2.11
CA THR A 109 0.85 -1.87 0.97
C THR A 109 2.21 -1.37 1.40
N VAL A 110 3.25 -2.11 1.07
CA VAL A 110 4.65 -1.74 1.31
C VAL A 110 5.38 -1.77 -0.02
N ARG A 111 6.09 -0.68 -0.35
CA ARG A 111 6.87 -0.60 -1.59
C ARG A 111 8.27 -0.10 -1.30
N TRP A 112 9.25 -0.60 -2.03
CA TRP A 112 10.63 -0.16 -1.89
C TRP A 112 11.41 -0.23 -3.20
N PRO A 113 12.32 0.74 -3.43
CA PRO A 113 12.52 1.95 -2.62
C PRO A 113 11.38 2.94 -2.81
N SER A 114 11.21 3.86 -1.84
CA SER A 114 10.22 4.94 -2.00
C SER A 114 10.70 5.95 -3.04
N ALA A 115 11.97 6.32 -2.96
CA ALA A 115 12.60 7.21 -3.94
C ALA A 115 14.01 6.71 -4.23
N THR A 116 14.50 7.07 -5.40
CA THR A 116 15.87 6.72 -5.83
C THR A 116 16.79 7.91 -5.77
#